data_e44eba4601b0f64f50db3199f4d84286
#
_entry.id   e44eba4601b0f64f50db3199f4d84286
#
_cell.length_a   1.000
_cell.length_b   1.000
_cell.length_c   1.000
_cell.angle_alpha   90.00
_cell.angle_beta   90.00
_cell.angle_gamma   90.00
#
_symmetry.space_group_name_H-M   'P 1'
#
loop_
_entity.id
_entity.type
_entity.pdbx_description
1 polymer ?
#
loop_
_entity_poly.entity_id
_entity_poly.type
_entity_poly.pdbx_seq_one_letter_code
_entity_poly.pdbx_strand_id
1 'polypeptide(L)'
;KKPRMGVSVKTFRDIAPGFIHTFLMRLAYPVEWNKVTFPVQMSPKIDGLRCIFENGELYTRKGNKFKGLNTLKARLIDALPGDFSGRLDGELVVPGKAFDDISGDLRSFRETDQVHYYIFDMVLDPTEPLFRRTARLQAWYQAWFGGVVNQLLVNFCPVDTFTCDTIEACTEYYDHFLANGYEGGMVKNPNSPYFDDRSYE
;
A
#
# COMPACT_ATOMS: atom_id res chain seq x y z
N LYS A 1 13.19 16.09 -31.87
CA LYS A 1 12.67 16.51 -30.55
C LYS A 1 11.15 16.46 -30.62
N LYS A 2 10.49 15.57 -29.84
CA LYS A 2 9.03 15.60 -29.71
C LYS A 2 8.62 16.91 -29.03
N PRO A 3 7.64 17.63 -29.55
CA PRO A 3 7.15 18.84 -28.88
C PRO A 3 6.62 18.48 -27.49
N ARG A 4 7.14 19.12 -26.46
CA ARG A 4 6.57 19.04 -25.12
C ARG A 4 5.31 19.91 -25.11
N MET A 5 4.14 19.30 -25.13
CA MET A 5 2.91 20.02 -24.80
C MET A 5 2.98 20.36 -23.30
N GLY A 6 3.06 21.65 -22.99
CA GLY A 6 3.35 22.19 -21.65
C GLY A 6 2.19 22.11 -20.64
N VAL A 7 1.38 21.04 -20.69
CA VAL A 7 0.28 20.84 -19.74
C VAL A 7 0.68 19.77 -18.73
N SER A 8 0.69 20.12 -17.46
CA SER A 8 0.95 19.14 -16.40
C SER A 8 -0.22 18.17 -16.25
N VAL A 9 0.05 16.96 -15.74
CA VAL A 9 -1.00 15.98 -15.40
C VAL A 9 -2.05 16.59 -14.46
N LYS A 10 -1.64 17.47 -13.54
CA LYS A 10 -2.53 18.20 -12.63
C LYS A 10 -3.48 19.12 -13.43
N THR A 11 -2.94 19.94 -14.34
CA THR A 11 -3.73 20.84 -15.17
C THR A 11 -4.71 20.09 -16.06
N PHE A 12 -4.28 18.93 -16.61
CA PHE A 12 -5.15 18.11 -17.46
C PHE A 12 -6.29 17.47 -16.66
N ARG A 13 -6.03 17.06 -15.42
CA ARG A 13 -7.04 16.50 -14.51
C ARG A 13 -8.07 17.54 -14.09
N ASP A 14 -7.64 18.78 -13.88
CA ASP A 14 -8.53 19.90 -13.51
C ASP A 14 -9.46 20.30 -14.68
N ILE A 15 -8.99 20.12 -15.92
CA ILE A 15 -9.76 20.45 -17.15
C ILE A 15 -10.65 19.28 -17.63
N ALA A 16 -10.19 18.04 -17.45
CA ALA A 16 -10.89 16.83 -17.91
C ALA A 16 -10.87 15.75 -16.82
N PRO A 17 -11.62 15.93 -15.71
CA PRO A 17 -11.72 14.95 -14.64
C PRO A 17 -12.26 13.63 -15.22
N GLY A 18 -11.55 12.54 -14.99
CA GLY A 18 -11.89 11.20 -15.51
C GLY A 18 -11.13 10.76 -16.77
N PHE A 19 -10.40 11.64 -17.45
CA PHE A 19 -9.61 11.27 -18.62
C PHE A 19 -8.25 10.63 -18.30
N ILE A 20 -7.70 10.92 -17.12
CA ILE A 20 -6.47 10.30 -16.61
C ILE A 20 -6.79 9.65 -15.27
N HIS A 21 -6.83 8.34 -15.24
CA HIS A 21 -6.90 7.55 -14.01
C HIS A 21 -5.53 7.68 -13.29
N THR A 22 -5.40 8.65 -12.39
CA THR A 22 -4.32 8.69 -11.41
C THR A 22 -4.92 8.32 -10.07
N PHE A 23 -4.38 7.28 -9.44
CA PHE A 23 -4.74 7.01 -8.07
C PHE A 23 -4.20 8.14 -7.19
N LEU A 24 -5.10 8.86 -6.58
CA LEU A 24 -4.79 9.73 -5.48
C LEU A 24 -4.48 8.82 -4.30
N MET A 25 -3.25 8.86 -3.81
CA MET A 25 -2.76 8.00 -2.75
C MET A 25 -2.27 8.84 -1.59
N ARG A 26 -2.53 8.35 -0.39
CA ARG A 26 -1.95 8.93 0.82
C ARG A 26 -0.43 8.86 0.75
N LEU A 27 0.23 10.00 0.95
CA LEU A 27 1.69 10.12 1.03
C LEU A 27 2.07 10.57 2.44
N ALA A 28 3.20 10.08 2.92
CA ALA A 28 3.75 10.51 4.20
C ALA A 28 4.64 11.74 4.05
N TYR A 29 4.69 12.53 5.14
CA TYR A 29 5.72 13.51 5.42
C TYR A 29 6.67 12.98 6.50
N PRO A 30 7.87 13.54 6.65
CA PRO A 30 8.66 13.33 7.86
C PRO A 30 7.83 13.70 9.10
N VAL A 31 7.90 12.87 10.14
CA VAL A 31 7.11 13.09 11.35
C VAL A 31 7.56 14.37 12.06
N GLU A 32 6.59 15.20 12.44
CA GLU A 32 6.77 16.37 13.30
C GLU A 32 6.06 16.10 14.62
N TRP A 33 6.80 15.63 15.63
CA TRP A 33 6.25 15.15 16.90
C TRP A 33 5.36 16.16 17.64
N ASN A 34 5.59 17.45 17.45
CA ASN A 34 4.74 18.51 18.01
C ASN A 34 3.35 18.62 17.36
N LYS A 35 3.12 17.92 16.25
CA LYS A 35 1.83 17.84 15.55
C LYS A 35 1.14 16.48 15.74
N VAL A 36 1.79 15.53 16.40
CA VAL A 36 1.27 14.19 16.60
C VAL A 36 0.34 14.15 17.82
N THR A 37 -0.85 13.58 17.63
CA THR A 37 -1.79 13.28 18.72
C THR A 37 -1.80 11.78 18.97
N PHE A 38 -1.49 11.39 20.20
CA PHE A 38 -1.52 9.98 20.62
C PHE A 38 -2.93 9.52 21.05
N PRO A 39 -3.26 8.20 20.93
CA PRO A 39 -2.40 7.16 20.40
C PRO A 39 -2.23 7.24 18.88
N VAL A 40 -1.10 6.68 18.38
CA VAL A 40 -0.84 6.51 16.95
C VAL A 40 -0.73 5.05 16.58
N GLN A 41 -0.86 4.75 15.29
CA GLN A 41 -0.50 3.45 14.73
C GLN A 41 0.88 3.53 14.07
N MET A 42 1.75 2.58 14.42
CA MET A 42 3.06 2.40 13.81
C MET A 42 3.05 1.15 12.93
N SER A 43 3.70 1.23 11.78
CA SER A 43 3.96 0.09 10.91
C SER A 43 5.35 0.21 10.28
N PRO A 44 6.00 -0.91 9.86
CA PRO A 44 7.25 -0.81 9.12
C PRO A 44 7.05 -0.08 7.80
N LYS A 45 8.07 0.69 7.39
CA LYS A 45 8.15 1.30 6.07
C LYS A 45 8.78 0.28 5.11
N ILE A 46 7.94 -0.23 4.23
CA ILE A 46 8.34 -1.21 3.21
C ILE A 46 9.02 -0.47 2.07
N ASP A 47 10.17 -0.96 1.64
CA ASP A 47 10.89 -0.45 0.46
C ASP A 47 10.53 -1.28 -0.78
N GLY A 48 9.74 -0.72 -1.67
CA GLY A 48 9.23 -1.42 -2.84
C GLY A 48 8.49 -0.51 -3.80
N LEU A 49 7.62 -1.08 -4.61
CA LEU A 49 6.81 -0.36 -5.57
C LEU A 49 5.35 -0.26 -5.10
N ARG A 50 4.88 0.97 -4.87
CA ARG A 50 3.48 1.20 -4.51
C ARG A 50 2.54 0.54 -5.51
N CYS A 51 1.61 -0.24 -4.97
CA CYS A 51 0.62 -0.97 -5.74
C CYS A 51 -0.78 -0.79 -5.15
N ILE A 52 -1.72 -0.50 -6.02
CA ILE A 52 -3.15 -0.49 -5.72
C ILE A 52 -3.80 -1.67 -6.42
N PHE A 53 -4.55 -2.48 -5.67
CA PHE A 53 -5.49 -3.43 -6.25
C PHE A 53 -6.91 -2.85 -6.19
N GLU A 54 -7.54 -2.72 -7.33
CA GLU A 54 -8.90 -2.18 -7.45
C GLU A 54 -9.58 -2.76 -8.71
N ASN A 55 -10.86 -3.12 -8.61
CA ASN A 55 -11.65 -3.67 -9.72
C ASN A 55 -10.98 -4.88 -10.41
N GLY A 56 -10.34 -5.76 -9.62
CA GLY A 56 -9.67 -6.96 -10.13
C GLY A 56 -8.34 -6.72 -10.84
N GLU A 57 -7.78 -5.51 -10.77
CA GLU A 57 -6.53 -5.14 -11.44
C GLU A 57 -5.53 -4.50 -10.49
N LEU A 58 -4.24 -4.65 -10.81
CA LEU A 58 -3.13 -4.07 -10.07
C LEU A 58 -2.58 -2.84 -10.80
N TYR A 59 -2.42 -1.74 -10.09
CA TYR A 59 -2.01 -0.45 -10.66
C TYR A 59 -0.82 0.14 -9.93
N THR A 60 0.05 0.80 -10.70
CA THR A 60 1.08 1.68 -10.15
C THR A 60 0.44 2.96 -9.59
N ARG A 61 1.19 3.70 -8.77
CA ARG A 61 0.80 5.04 -8.30
C ARG A 61 0.35 6.00 -9.43
N LYS A 62 0.88 5.84 -10.64
CA LYS A 62 0.52 6.67 -11.80
C LYS A 62 -0.70 6.18 -12.56
N GLY A 63 -1.40 5.16 -12.06
CA GLY A 63 -2.57 4.57 -12.71
C GLY A 63 -2.26 3.64 -13.88
N ASN A 64 -1.00 3.27 -14.10
CA ASN A 64 -0.65 2.29 -15.11
C ASN A 64 -0.86 0.88 -14.55
N LYS A 65 -1.45 -0.02 -15.34
CA LYS A 65 -1.60 -1.42 -14.95
C LYS A 65 -0.25 -2.14 -14.92
N PHE A 66 -0.05 -2.96 -13.89
CA PHE A 66 1.01 -3.97 -13.90
C PHE A 66 0.64 -5.11 -14.84
N LYS A 67 1.55 -5.55 -15.69
CA LYS A 67 1.27 -6.54 -16.75
C LYS A 67 1.90 -7.91 -16.51
N GLY A 68 2.67 -8.11 -15.50
CA GLY A 68 3.36 -9.38 -15.24
C GLY A 68 3.03 -9.99 -13.87
N LEU A 69 1.83 -9.72 -13.35
CA LEU A 69 1.42 -10.14 -12.00
C LEU A 69 0.09 -10.90 -12.03
N ASN A 70 -0.13 -11.71 -13.07
CA ASN A 70 -1.40 -12.42 -13.22
C ASN A 70 -1.64 -13.45 -12.11
N THR A 71 -0.60 -14.13 -11.66
CA THR A 71 -0.66 -15.08 -10.55
C THR A 71 -1.07 -14.40 -9.24
N LEU A 72 -0.41 -13.28 -8.88
CA LEU A 72 -0.78 -12.49 -7.70
C LEU A 72 -2.21 -11.97 -7.80
N LYS A 73 -2.57 -11.43 -8.96
CA LYS A 73 -3.94 -10.93 -9.22
C LYS A 73 -5.00 -12.01 -9.05
N ALA A 74 -4.79 -13.19 -9.63
CA ALA A 74 -5.71 -14.32 -9.52
C ALA A 74 -5.89 -14.75 -8.05
N ARG A 75 -4.81 -14.83 -7.28
CA ARG A 75 -4.84 -15.17 -5.86
C ARG A 75 -5.59 -14.12 -5.02
N LEU A 76 -5.40 -12.84 -5.31
CA LEU A 76 -6.14 -11.77 -4.62
C LEU A 76 -7.63 -11.84 -4.92
N ILE A 77 -8.01 -12.10 -6.18
CA ILE A 77 -9.41 -12.27 -6.57
C ILE A 77 -10.05 -13.47 -5.86
N ASP A 78 -9.33 -14.58 -5.77
CA ASP A 78 -9.79 -15.79 -5.07
C ASP A 78 -9.93 -15.58 -3.56
N ALA A 79 -9.03 -14.79 -2.96
CA ALA A 79 -9.01 -14.53 -1.53
C ALA A 79 -10.07 -13.50 -1.07
N LEU A 80 -10.47 -12.59 -1.93
CA LEU A 80 -11.40 -11.53 -1.61
C LEU A 80 -12.86 -12.01 -1.74
N PRO A 81 -13.80 -11.44 -0.96
CA PRO A 81 -15.23 -11.66 -1.18
C PRO A 81 -15.63 -11.36 -2.62
N GLY A 82 -16.52 -12.16 -3.20
CA GLY A 82 -16.93 -12.01 -4.60
C GLY A 82 -17.60 -10.66 -4.94
N ASP A 83 -18.11 -9.97 -3.93
CA ASP A 83 -18.70 -8.63 -4.01
C ASP A 83 -17.74 -7.50 -3.61
N PHE A 84 -16.45 -7.81 -3.46
CA PHE A 84 -15.45 -6.82 -3.07
C PHE A 84 -15.34 -5.70 -4.11
N SER A 85 -15.77 -4.51 -3.72
CA SER A 85 -15.74 -3.29 -4.55
C SER A 85 -14.80 -2.22 -4.02
N GLY A 86 -13.93 -2.59 -3.09
CA GLY A 86 -12.97 -1.70 -2.44
C GLY A 86 -11.61 -1.65 -3.12
N ARG A 87 -10.67 -1.06 -2.41
CA ARG A 87 -9.28 -0.91 -2.79
C ARG A 87 -8.38 -1.56 -1.74
N LEU A 88 -7.36 -2.30 -2.19
CA LEU A 88 -6.20 -2.65 -1.36
C LEU A 88 -5.04 -1.72 -1.75
N ASP A 89 -4.40 -1.15 -0.76
CA ASP A 89 -3.25 -0.27 -0.93
C ASP A 89 -2.04 -0.87 -0.23
N GLY A 90 -0.92 -0.97 -0.94
CA GLY A 90 0.25 -1.69 -0.43
C GLY A 90 1.51 -1.45 -1.25
N GLU A 91 2.52 -2.27 -0.97
CA GLU A 91 3.82 -2.23 -1.59
C GLU A 91 4.19 -3.59 -2.17
N LEU A 92 4.68 -3.62 -3.41
CA LEU A 92 5.26 -4.82 -4.03
C LEU A 92 6.75 -4.88 -3.75
N VAL A 93 7.19 -6.04 -3.26
CA VAL A 93 8.59 -6.32 -2.95
C VAL A 93 9.01 -7.62 -3.64
N VAL A 94 10.22 -7.65 -4.17
CA VAL A 94 10.86 -8.91 -4.58
C VAL A 94 11.96 -9.20 -3.57
N PRO A 95 11.84 -10.27 -2.76
CA PRO A 95 12.84 -10.59 -1.75
C PRO A 95 14.26 -10.67 -2.33
N GLY A 96 15.22 -10.00 -1.68
CA GLY A 96 16.60 -10.00 -2.09
C GLY A 96 16.95 -9.06 -3.25
N LYS A 97 16.00 -8.26 -3.75
CA LYS A 97 16.26 -7.25 -4.79
C LYS A 97 16.09 -5.84 -4.26
N ALA A 98 16.95 -4.93 -4.71
CA ALA A 98 16.80 -3.50 -4.45
C ALA A 98 15.68 -2.88 -5.31
N PHE A 99 15.15 -1.73 -4.88
CA PHE A 99 14.07 -1.00 -5.55
C PHE A 99 14.27 -0.80 -7.07
N ASP A 100 15.49 -0.42 -7.49
CA ASP A 100 15.79 -0.17 -8.91
C ASP A 100 15.67 -1.43 -9.77
N ASP A 101 16.09 -2.58 -9.24
CA ASP A 101 15.99 -3.89 -9.91
C ASP A 101 14.54 -4.35 -10.00
N ILE A 102 13.76 -4.19 -8.92
CA ILE A 102 12.32 -4.49 -8.87
C ILE A 102 11.58 -3.67 -9.92
N SER A 103 11.87 -2.38 -9.98
CA SER A 103 11.25 -1.47 -10.95
C SER A 103 11.51 -1.87 -12.40
N GLY A 104 12.68 -2.39 -12.70
CA GLY A 104 13.05 -2.91 -14.02
C GLY A 104 12.26 -4.17 -14.39
N ASP A 105 12.23 -5.15 -13.49
CA ASP A 105 11.58 -6.44 -13.70
C ASP A 105 10.06 -6.32 -13.86
N LEU A 106 9.41 -5.57 -12.99
CA LEU A 106 7.95 -5.37 -13.03
C LEU A 106 7.49 -4.54 -14.23
N ARG A 107 8.37 -3.71 -14.81
CA ARG A 107 8.11 -2.99 -16.06
C ARG A 107 8.35 -3.84 -17.30
N SER A 108 9.11 -4.92 -17.20
CA SER A 108 9.48 -5.78 -18.33
C SER A 108 8.35 -6.69 -18.81
N PHE A 109 7.19 -6.66 -18.18
CA PHE A 109 5.99 -7.46 -18.51
C PHE A 109 6.17 -8.98 -18.42
N ARG A 110 7.24 -9.44 -17.77
CA ARG A 110 7.45 -10.87 -17.51
C ARG A 110 6.62 -11.27 -16.30
N GLU A 111 5.92 -12.41 -16.43
CA GLU A 111 5.25 -13.01 -15.29
C GLU A 111 6.28 -13.37 -14.21
N THR A 112 5.97 -13.02 -12.96
CA THR A 112 6.79 -13.40 -11.82
C THR A 112 5.89 -13.73 -10.63
N ASP A 113 6.17 -14.83 -9.98
CA ASP A 113 5.57 -15.30 -8.73
C ASP A 113 6.42 -14.99 -7.51
N GLN A 114 7.61 -14.41 -7.71
CA GLN A 114 8.54 -14.00 -6.64
C GLN A 114 8.14 -12.70 -5.95
N VAL A 115 7.13 -11.99 -6.48
CA VAL A 115 6.65 -10.74 -5.92
C VAL A 115 5.79 -11.00 -4.71
N HIS A 116 6.07 -10.29 -3.60
CA HIS A 116 5.23 -10.24 -2.41
C HIS A 116 4.50 -8.89 -2.34
N TYR A 117 3.21 -8.93 -2.03
CA TYR A 117 2.39 -7.74 -1.85
C TYR A 117 2.09 -7.52 -0.37
N TYR A 118 2.71 -6.51 0.19
CA TYR A 118 2.50 -6.07 1.57
C TYR A 118 1.37 -5.05 1.61
N ILE A 119 0.22 -5.44 2.16
CA ILE A 119 -0.99 -4.62 2.15
C ILE A 119 -1.09 -3.85 3.47
N PHE A 120 -1.17 -2.55 3.42
CA PHE A 120 -1.25 -1.69 4.61
C PHE A 120 -2.60 -0.97 4.75
N ASP A 121 -3.51 -1.06 3.77
CA ASP A 121 -4.84 -0.49 3.88
C ASP A 121 -5.86 -1.27 3.03
N MET A 122 -7.09 -1.41 3.56
CA MET A 122 -8.24 -1.98 2.86
C MET A 122 -9.38 -0.97 2.91
N VAL A 123 -9.61 -0.26 1.82
CA VAL A 123 -10.52 0.87 1.71
C VAL A 123 -11.81 0.44 1.02
N LEU A 124 -12.89 0.30 1.78
CA LEU A 124 -14.26 0.14 1.24
C LEU A 124 -14.96 1.50 1.19
N ASP A 125 -14.79 2.29 2.23
CA ASP A 125 -15.26 3.67 2.34
C ASP A 125 -14.07 4.56 2.72
N PRO A 126 -13.69 5.54 1.87
CA PRO A 126 -12.56 6.42 2.17
C PRO A 126 -12.78 7.34 3.38
N THR A 127 -14.02 7.53 3.83
CA THR A 127 -14.33 8.34 5.03
C THR A 127 -14.10 7.57 6.33
N GLU A 128 -13.99 6.24 6.25
CA GLU A 128 -13.80 5.38 7.41
C GLU A 128 -12.43 5.60 8.07
N PRO A 129 -12.36 5.63 9.41
CA PRO A 129 -11.10 5.83 10.12
C PRO A 129 -10.14 4.64 9.92
N LEU A 130 -8.84 4.94 9.91
CA LEU A 130 -7.76 3.96 9.65
C LEU A 130 -7.84 2.73 10.56
N PHE A 131 -8.12 2.90 11.85
CA PHE A 131 -8.16 1.75 12.78
C PHE A 131 -9.21 0.70 12.39
N ARG A 132 -10.33 1.10 11.79
CA ARG A 132 -11.34 0.16 11.28
C ARG A 132 -10.87 -0.53 10.01
N ARG A 133 -10.23 0.21 9.11
CA ARG A 133 -9.70 -0.33 7.86
C ARG A 133 -8.59 -1.35 8.11
N THR A 134 -7.68 -1.06 9.06
CA THR A 134 -6.62 -2.01 9.47
C THR A 134 -7.19 -3.23 10.19
N ALA A 135 -8.16 -3.07 11.08
CA ALA A 135 -8.81 -4.19 11.75
C ALA A 135 -9.53 -5.11 10.74
N ARG A 136 -10.24 -4.54 9.75
CA ARG A 136 -10.89 -5.29 8.67
C ARG A 136 -9.86 -6.04 7.83
N LEU A 137 -8.77 -5.41 7.44
CA LEU A 137 -7.69 -6.01 6.66
C LEU A 137 -7.12 -7.24 7.39
N GLN A 138 -6.83 -7.12 8.67
CA GLN A 138 -6.31 -8.23 9.48
C GLN A 138 -7.33 -9.36 9.62
N ALA A 139 -8.59 -9.04 9.92
CA ALA A 139 -9.66 -10.03 10.07
C ALA A 139 -9.93 -10.78 8.77
N TRP A 140 -9.98 -10.09 7.64
CA TRP A 140 -10.11 -10.71 6.32
C TRP A 140 -8.96 -11.69 6.04
N TYR A 141 -7.72 -11.23 6.21
CA TYR A 141 -6.56 -12.05 5.92
C TYR A 141 -6.50 -13.30 6.81
N GLN A 142 -6.73 -13.16 8.12
CA GLN A 142 -6.72 -14.30 9.05
C GLN A 142 -7.81 -15.31 8.73
N ALA A 143 -9.02 -14.87 8.40
CA ALA A 143 -10.11 -15.73 8.02
C ALA A 143 -9.82 -16.53 6.74
N TRP A 144 -9.24 -15.87 5.73
CA TRP A 144 -8.86 -16.52 4.49
C TRP A 144 -7.63 -17.42 4.66
N PHE A 145 -6.56 -16.92 5.29
CA PHE A 145 -5.28 -17.62 5.43
C PHE A 145 -5.42 -18.89 6.27
N GLY A 146 -6.29 -18.90 7.28
CA GLY A 146 -6.58 -20.08 8.09
C GLY A 146 -7.17 -21.26 7.30
N GLY A 147 -7.78 -20.99 6.13
CA GLY A 147 -8.33 -22.00 5.22
C GLY A 147 -7.37 -22.45 4.10
N VAL A 148 -6.20 -21.81 3.96
CA VAL A 148 -5.25 -22.09 2.87
C VAL A 148 -4.45 -23.37 3.15
N VAL A 149 -4.58 -24.36 2.26
CA VAL A 149 -3.91 -25.67 2.38
C VAL A 149 -2.39 -25.55 2.26
N ASN A 150 -1.90 -24.69 1.37
CA ASN A 150 -0.47 -24.47 1.14
C ASN A 150 -0.10 -23.02 1.35
N GLN A 151 0.15 -22.65 2.60
CA GLN A 151 0.49 -21.28 3.01
C GLN A 151 1.81 -20.76 2.42
N LEU A 152 2.72 -21.65 2.00
CA LEU A 152 3.99 -21.29 1.36
C LEU A 152 3.80 -20.64 -0.02
N LEU A 153 2.64 -20.82 -0.65
CA LEU A 153 2.32 -20.21 -1.94
C LEU A 153 1.68 -18.83 -1.82
N VAL A 154 1.40 -18.39 -0.59
CA VAL A 154 0.81 -17.06 -0.36
C VAL A 154 1.88 -15.99 -0.52
N ASN A 155 1.67 -15.10 -1.46
CA ASN A 155 2.59 -14.00 -1.76
C ASN A 155 1.98 -12.61 -1.53
N PHE A 156 1.05 -12.53 -0.57
CA PHE A 156 0.53 -11.27 -0.04
C PHE A 156 0.18 -11.43 1.44
N CYS A 157 0.35 -10.36 2.19
CA CYS A 157 0.00 -10.29 3.61
C CYS A 157 -0.27 -8.85 4.05
N PRO A 158 -1.04 -8.65 5.13
CA PRO A 158 -1.10 -7.36 5.81
C PRO A 158 0.24 -6.97 6.38
N VAL A 159 0.51 -5.68 6.41
CA VAL A 159 1.63 -5.12 7.17
C VAL A 159 1.25 -5.08 8.65
N ASP A 160 2.15 -5.53 9.52
CA ASP A 160 1.95 -5.44 10.96
C ASP A 160 1.78 -4.00 11.41
N THR A 161 0.83 -3.79 12.32
CA THR A 161 0.49 -2.46 12.83
C THR A 161 0.41 -2.51 14.35
N PHE A 162 1.08 -1.57 15.01
CA PHE A 162 1.23 -1.47 16.44
C PHE A 162 0.68 -0.15 16.96
N THR A 163 -0.03 -0.17 18.07
CA THR A 163 -0.50 1.05 18.73
C THR A 163 0.57 1.56 19.69
N CYS A 164 0.88 2.85 19.59
CA CYS A 164 1.84 3.53 20.46
C CYS A 164 1.17 4.72 21.13
N ASP A 165 1.36 4.83 22.44
CA ASP A 165 0.81 5.89 23.27
C ASP A 165 1.82 7.01 23.56
N THR A 166 3.10 6.80 23.24
CA THR A 166 4.20 7.74 23.51
C THR A 166 5.22 7.76 22.37
N ILE A 167 6.06 8.80 22.35
CA ILE A 167 7.19 8.92 21.41
C ILE A 167 8.21 7.81 21.65
N GLU A 168 8.45 7.47 22.91
CA GLU A 168 9.41 6.42 23.32
C GLU A 168 8.99 5.07 22.74
N ALA A 169 7.70 4.70 22.85
CA ALA A 169 7.17 3.48 22.23
C ALA A 169 7.32 3.49 20.70
N CYS A 170 7.09 4.64 20.06
CA CYS A 170 7.34 4.78 18.63
C CYS A 170 8.81 4.57 18.26
N THR A 171 9.73 5.08 19.09
CA THR A 171 11.17 4.95 18.87
C THR A 171 11.63 3.49 19.01
N GLU A 172 11.10 2.76 19.99
CA GLU A 172 11.38 1.32 20.16
C GLU A 172 10.96 0.51 18.94
N TYR A 173 9.75 0.77 18.40
CA TYR A 173 9.30 0.11 17.17
C TYR A 173 10.13 0.53 15.97
N TYR A 174 10.50 1.80 15.85
CA TYR A 174 11.36 2.28 14.77
C TYR A 174 12.71 1.54 14.75
N ASP A 175 13.37 1.43 15.91
CA ASP A 175 14.62 0.70 16.06
C ASP A 175 14.46 -0.79 15.74
N HIS A 176 13.34 -1.39 16.18
CA HIS A 176 12.98 -2.76 15.85
C HIS A 176 12.82 -2.96 14.33
N PHE A 177 12.17 -2.03 13.63
CA PHE A 177 12.01 -2.12 12.17
C PHE A 177 13.35 -2.01 11.45
N LEU A 178 14.22 -1.09 11.86
CA LEU A 178 15.56 -0.97 11.29
C LEU A 178 16.40 -2.25 11.52
N ALA A 179 16.33 -2.83 12.72
CA ALA A 179 17.02 -4.08 13.05
C ALA A 179 16.55 -5.27 12.22
N ASN A 180 15.31 -5.23 11.72
CA ASN A 180 14.72 -6.25 10.83
C ASN A 180 14.84 -5.91 9.34
N GLY A 181 15.62 -4.90 8.98
CA GLY A 181 15.95 -4.56 7.59
C GLY A 181 14.90 -3.72 6.85
N TYR A 182 13.94 -3.15 7.56
CA TYR A 182 13.02 -2.18 6.96
C TYR A 182 13.66 -0.80 6.81
N GLU A 183 13.13 0.02 5.90
CA GLU A 183 13.62 1.39 5.65
C GLU A 183 13.40 2.34 6.86
N GLY A 184 12.47 2.01 7.73
CA GLY A 184 12.08 2.78 8.90
C GLY A 184 10.66 2.47 9.36
N GLY A 185 9.98 3.46 9.94
CA GLY A 185 8.62 3.34 10.45
C GLY A 185 7.67 4.38 9.87
N MET A 186 6.40 4.01 9.78
CA MET A 186 5.29 4.87 9.38
C MET A 186 4.42 5.18 10.60
N VAL A 187 4.30 6.45 10.97
CA VAL A 187 3.38 6.93 12.02
C VAL A 187 2.08 7.38 11.35
N LYS A 188 0.96 6.90 11.87
CA LYS A 188 -0.37 7.17 11.30
C LYS A 188 -1.37 7.53 12.39
N ASN A 189 -2.21 8.53 12.14
CA ASN A 189 -3.36 8.81 13.00
C ASN A 189 -4.43 7.73 12.80
N PRO A 190 -4.81 6.97 13.86
CA PRO A 190 -5.79 5.90 13.76
C PRO A 190 -7.20 6.38 13.37
N ASN A 191 -7.50 7.64 13.63
CA ASN A 191 -8.81 8.23 13.32
C ASN A 191 -8.88 8.86 11.91
N SER A 192 -7.77 8.88 11.16
CA SER A 192 -7.75 9.54 9.85
C SER A 192 -8.53 8.76 8.80
N PRO A 193 -9.31 9.44 7.96
CA PRO A 193 -9.87 8.86 6.74
C PRO A 193 -8.76 8.55 5.72
N TYR A 194 -9.13 7.89 4.62
CA TYR A 194 -8.22 7.67 3.51
C TYR A 194 -8.18 8.91 2.62
N PHE A 195 -7.14 9.71 2.75
CA PHE A 195 -6.95 10.90 1.93
C PHE A 195 -6.17 10.58 0.66
N ASP A 196 -6.56 11.27 -0.38
CA ASP A 196 -5.96 11.18 -1.71
C ASP A 196 -4.74 12.09 -1.90
N ASP A 197 -4.19 12.69 -0.84
CA ASP A 197 -3.05 13.60 -0.89
C ASP A 197 -2.16 13.45 0.36
N ARG A 198 -1.08 14.19 0.41
CA ARG A 198 -0.21 14.27 1.58
C ARG A 198 -0.95 14.90 2.75
N SER A 199 -0.96 14.24 3.88
CA SER A 199 -1.49 14.80 5.12
C SER A 199 -0.49 14.66 6.26
N TYR A 200 -0.52 15.61 7.19
CA TYR A 200 0.22 15.56 8.46
C TYR A 200 -0.60 14.91 9.58
N GLU A 201 -1.81 14.46 9.27
CA GLU A 201 -2.75 13.87 10.24
C GLU A 201 -2.58 12.37 10.37
#